data_8a64dce43a783b69dd0338d759f78ec5
#
_entry.id   8a64dce43a783b69dd0338d759f78ec5
#
_cell.length_a   1.000
_cell.length_b   1.000
_cell.length_c   1.000
_cell.angle_alpha   90.00
_cell.angle_beta   90.00
_cell.angle_gamma   90.00
#
_symmetry.space_group_name_H-M   'P 1'
#
loop_
_entity.id
_entity.type
_entity.pdbx_description
1 polymer ?
#
loop_
_entity_poly.entity_id
_entity_poly.type
_entity_poly.pdbx_seq_one_letter_code
_entity_poly.pdbx_strand_id
1 'polypeptide(L)'
;MKKILLILTLSIFSFASNLPINSVVKIFSTVSDQNYLEPWENPKIYNLTGSGAIIKDNRILTSAHVVSGANFVEVQKENDSKKYEATVKYISNDVDLAILEVNDKSFFANTKALEITEDVKIKDSVTAIG
;
A
#
# COMPACT_ATOMS: atom_id res chain seq x y z
N MET A 1 -46.88 45.53 -0.56
CA MET A 1 -46.20 44.59 0.37
C MET A 1 -45.23 43.74 -0.42
N LYS A 2 -43.96 44.06 -0.36
CA LYS A 2 -42.91 43.32 -1.09
C LYS A 2 -42.47 42.13 -0.23
N LYS A 3 -42.73 40.88 -0.65
CA LYS A 3 -42.22 39.68 -0.03
C LYS A 3 -40.77 39.52 -0.43
N ILE A 4 -39.86 39.75 0.52
CA ILE A 4 -38.42 39.46 0.36
C ILE A 4 -38.22 37.95 0.58
N LEU A 5 -37.95 37.24 -0.51
CA LEU A 5 -37.57 35.82 -0.45
C LEU A 5 -36.09 35.75 -0.09
N LEU A 6 -35.81 35.46 1.15
CA LEU A 6 -34.44 35.22 1.66
C LEU A 6 -33.99 33.84 1.19
N ILE A 7 -33.21 33.76 0.11
CA ILE A 7 -32.56 32.53 -0.34
C ILE A 7 -31.33 32.34 0.50
N LEU A 8 -31.43 31.43 1.51
CA LEU A 8 -30.30 30.97 2.28
C LEU A 8 -29.48 29.97 1.44
N THR A 9 -28.46 30.44 0.77
CA THR A 9 -27.50 29.58 0.07
C THR A 9 -26.59 28.92 1.11
N LEU A 10 -26.92 27.69 1.45
CA LEU A 10 -26.07 26.82 2.28
C LEU A 10 -24.88 26.38 1.43
N SER A 11 -23.77 27.09 1.51
CA SER A 11 -22.50 26.70 0.91
C SER A 11 -21.97 25.47 1.66
N ILE A 12 -22.19 24.31 1.09
CA ILE A 12 -21.57 23.08 1.55
C ILE A 12 -20.10 23.16 1.13
N PHE A 13 -19.23 23.59 2.04
CA PHE A 13 -17.79 23.42 1.90
C PHE A 13 -17.49 21.91 2.00
N SER A 14 -17.48 21.23 0.87
CA SER A 14 -16.88 19.89 0.79
C SER A 14 -15.37 20.04 1.00
N PHE A 15 -14.91 19.76 2.19
CA PHE A 15 -13.50 19.47 2.42
C PHE A 15 -13.20 18.13 1.73
N ALA A 16 -12.86 18.18 0.45
CA ALA A 16 -12.24 17.06 -0.23
C ALA A 16 -10.85 16.89 0.39
N SER A 17 -10.72 16.05 1.39
CA SER A 17 -9.40 15.59 1.83
C SER A 17 -8.77 14.86 0.66
N ASN A 18 -7.73 15.43 0.06
CA ASN A 18 -6.93 14.77 -0.96
C ASN A 18 -6.12 13.65 -0.29
N LEU A 19 -6.78 12.55 0.04
CA LEU A 19 -6.11 11.36 0.53
C LEU A 19 -5.18 10.83 -0.58
N PRO A 20 -3.95 10.45 -0.26
CA PRO A 20 -2.99 9.97 -1.25
C PRO A 20 -3.26 8.50 -1.66
N ILE A 21 -4.49 8.20 -2.04
CA ILE A 21 -4.94 6.85 -2.41
C ILE A 21 -4.07 6.26 -3.54
N ASN A 22 -3.63 7.11 -4.47
CA ASN A 22 -2.75 6.69 -5.57
C ASN A 22 -1.32 6.32 -5.12
N SER A 23 -1.00 6.53 -3.87
CA SER A 23 0.29 6.19 -3.27
C SER A 23 0.24 4.91 -2.44
N VAL A 24 -0.96 4.37 -2.24
CA VAL A 24 -1.18 3.11 -1.51
C VAL A 24 -1.42 1.98 -2.51
N VAL A 25 -0.85 0.83 -2.21
CA VAL A 25 -0.94 -0.35 -3.07
C VAL A 25 -1.33 -1.57 -2.26
N LYS A 26 -2.06 -2.46 -2.87
CA LYS A 26 -2.35 -3.78 -2.32
C LYS A 26 -1.24 -4.75 -2.71
N ILE A 27 -0.80 -5.56 -1.76
CA ILE A 27 0.25 -6.56 -1.94
C ILE A 27 -0.37 -7.93 -1.81
N PHE A 28 0.04 -8.83 -2.70
CA PHE A 28 -0.33 -10.24 -2.69
C PHE A 28 0.95 -11.06 -2.64
N SER A 29 1.07 -11.92 -1.65
CA SER A 29 2.22 -12.78 -1.47
C SER A 29 1.81 -14.23 -1.49
N THR A 30 2.55 -15.05 -2.21
CA THR A 30 2.37 -16.50 -2.23
C THR A 30 3.55 -17.14 -1.52
N VAL A 31 3.28 -17.84 -0.44
CA VAL A 31 4.27 -18.57 0.36
C VAL A 31 4.08 -20.05 0.13
N SER A 32 5.17 -20.76 -0.13
CA SER A 32 5.20 -22.21 -0.23
C SER A 32 5.93 -22.77 1.01
N ASP A 33 5.17 -23.41 1.88
CA ASP A 33 5.69 -24.01 3.10
C ASP A 33 5.93 -25.50 2.87
N GLN A 34 7.21 -25.88 2.85
CA GLN A 34 7.63 -27.25 2.64
C GLN A 34 7.81 -27.97 3.97
N ASN A 35 7.14 -29.11 4.12
CA ASN A 35 7.33 -29.97 5.28
C ASN A 35 8.66 -30.74 5.16
N TYR A 36 9.69 -30.30 5.86
CA TYR A 36 11.00 -30.95 5.83
C TYR A 36 11.03 -32.34 6.50
N LEU A 37 10.03 -32.68 7.30
CA LEU A 37 9.90 -34.00 7.91
C LEU A 37 9.30 -35.00 6.93
N GLU A 38 8.53 -34.54 5.96
CA GLU A 38 7.87 -35.31 4.92
C GLU A 38 8.11 -34.66 3.54
N PRO A 39 9.38 -34.68 3.07
CA PRO A 39 9.80 -33.94 1.88
C PRO A 39 9.16 -34.43 0.57
N TRP A 40 8.50 -35.59 0.60
CA TRP A 40 7.73 -36.14 -0.52
C TRP A 40 6.29 -35.60 -0.62
N GLU A 41 5.81 -34.88 0.39
CA GLU A 41 4.52 -34.20 0.32
C GLU A 41 4.61 -32.91 -0.51
N ASN A 42 3.49 -32.60 -1.17
CA ASN A 42 3.40 -31.30 -1.85
C ASN A 42 3.41 -30.17 -0.84
N PRO A 43 4.17 -29.10 -1.10
CA PRO A 43 4.20 -27.95 -0.19
C PRO A 43 2.82 -27.32 -0.05
N LYS A 44 2.50 -26.85 1.15
CA LYS A 44 1.29 -26.09 1.39
C LYS A 44 1.47 -24.66 0.86
N ILE A 45 0.53 -24.20 0.05
CA ILE A 45 0.55 -22.87 -0.54
C ILE A 45 -0.39 -21.98 0.25
N TYR A 46 0.13 -20.86 0.74
CA TYR A 46 -0.63 -19.81 1.42
C TYR A 46 -0.58 -18.52 0.61
N ASN A 47 -1.72 -17.84 0.54
CA ASN A 47 -1.80 -16.52 -0.05
C ASN A 47 -2.04 -15.51 1.07
N LEU A 48 -1.15 -14.53 1.16
CA LEU A 48 -1.24 -13.42 2.10
C LEU A 48 -1.54 -12.15 1.34
N THR A 49 -2.21 -11.23 2.00
CA THR A 49 -2.44 -9.88 1.47
C THR A 49 -2.05 -8.85 2.49
N GLY A 50 -1.60 -7.71 1.99
CA GLY A 50 -1.25 -6.58 2.82
C GLY A 50 -1.28 -5.29 2.02
N SER A 51 -0.95 -4.19 2.67
CA SER A 51 -0.87 -2.88 2.07
C SER A 51 0.56 -2.38 2.04
N GLY A 52 0.87 -1.53 1.07
CA GLY A 52 2.17 -0.88 0.96
C GLY A 52 2.02 0.56 0.52
N ALA A 53 3.05 1.35 0.76
CA ALA A 53 3.12 2.75 0.40
C ALA A 53 4.22 2.98 -0.64
N ILE A 54 3.90 3.66 -1.74
CA ILE A 54 4.90 4.09 -2.72
C ILE A 54 5.73 5.21 -2.09
N ILE A 55 7.04 5.02 -2.03
CA ILE A 55 8.03 5.96 -1.53
C ILE A 55 8.98 6.41 -2.64
N LYS A 56 9.91 7.30 -2.32
CA LYS A 56 10.93 7.78 -3.28
C LYS A 56 11.66 6.63 -3.97
N ASP A 57 12.24 6.92 -5.13
CA ASP A 57 13.06 6.00 -5.95
C ASP A 57 12.29 4.78 -6.51
N ASN A 58 10.98 4.95 -6.75
CA ASN A 58 10.13 3.87 -7.28
C ASN A 58 10.19 2.60 -6.42
N ARG A 59 10.09 2.78 -5.12
CA ARG A 59 10.06 1.71 -4.13
C ARG A 59 8.72 1.67 -3.41
N ILE A 60 8.41 0.51 -2.86
CA ILE A 60 7.22 0.31 -2.04
C ILE A 60 7.67 -0.12 -0.66
N LEU A 61 7.23 0.61 0.36
CA LEU A 61 7.43 0.25 1.76
C LEU A 61 6.24 -0.57 2.25
N THR A 62 6.51 -1.69 2.91
CA THR A 62 5.51 -2.56 3.51
C THR A 62 6.04 -3.22 4.78
N SER A 63 5.19 -4.00 5.45
CA SER A 63 5.60 -4.83 6.59
C SER A 63 6.30 -6.10 6.15
N ALA A 64 7.33 -6.50 6.89
CA ALA A 64 8.11 -7.70 6.58
C ALA A 64 7.25 -8.97 6.62
N HIS A 65 6.34 -9.10 7.59
CA HIS A 65 5.50 -10.29 7.73
C HIS A 65 4.57 -10.53 6.53
N VAL A 66 4.26 -9.48 5.73
CA VAL A 66 3.45 -9.62 4.51
C VAL A 66 4.20 -10.37 3.41
N VAL A 67 5.52 -10.24 3.35
CA VAL A 67 6.35 -10.76 2.25
C VAL A 67 7.43 -11.75 2.71
N SER A 68 7.53 -12.00 4.02
CA SER A 68 8.51 -12.94 4.58
C SER A 68 8.25 -14.36 4.09
N GLY A 69 9.27 -14.99 3.53
CA GLY A 69 9.16 -16.35 2.97
C GLY A 69 8.32 -16.44 1.69
N ALA A 70 7.92 -15.31 1.09
CA ALA A 70 7.17 -15.34 -0.16
C ALA A 70 8.04 -15.81 -1.33
N ASN A 71 7.52 -16.76 -2.10
CA ASN A 71 8.11 -17.21 -3.35
C ASN A 71 7.73 -16.31 -4.52
N PHE A 72 6.57 -15.65 -4.39
CA PHE A 72 6.04 -14.75 -5.41
C PHE A 72 5.30 -13.59 -4.76
N VAL A 73 5.55 -12.38 -5.25
CA VAL A 73 4.92 -11.16 -4.75
C VAL A 73 4.38 -10.35 -5.92
N GLU A 74 3.15 -9.92 -5.81
CA GLU A 74 2.49 -9.02 -6.75
C GLU A 74 1.98 -7.77 -6.02
N VAL A 75 1.94 -6.67 -6.75
CA VAL A 75 1.39 -5.40 -6.26
C VAL A 75 0.33 -4.88 -7.22
N GLN A 76 -0.69 -4.24 -6.68
CA GLN A 76 -1.81 -3.70 -7.42
C GLN A 76 -2.15 -2.30 -6.90
N LYS A 77 -2.37 -1.36 -7.80
CA LYS A 77 -2.88 -0.02 -7.45
C LYS A 77 -4.39 -0.08 -7.23
N GLU A 78 -4.93 0.80 -6.38
CA GLU A 78 -6.36 0.82 -6.03
C GLU A 78 -7.28 0.89 -7.26
N ASN A 79 -6.94 1.71 -8.25
CA ASN A 79 -7.76 1.93 -9.44
C ASN A 79 -7.25 1.18 -10.68
N ASP A 80 -6.48 0.13 -10.50
CA ASP A 80 -5.91 -0.67 -11.59
C ASP A 80 -6.22 -2.15 -11.35
N SER A 81 -6.84 -2.80 -12.31
CA SER A 81 -7.09 -4.25 -12.23
C SER A 81 -5.83 -5.09 -12.50
N LYS A 82 -4.78 -4.46 -13.06
CA LYS A 82 -3.52 -5.14 -13.38
C LYS A 82 -2.68 -5.34 -12.14
N LYS A 83 -2.18 -6.54 -11.96
CA LYS A 83 -1.15 -6.88 -10.99
C LYS A 83 0.22 -6.84 -11.63
N TYR A 84 1.19 -6.41 -10.87
CA TYR A 84 2.58 -6.28 -11.29
C TYR A 84 3.48 -7.09 -10.38
N GLU A 85 4.37 -7.85 -10.96
CA GLU A 85 5.36 -8.59 -10.19
C GLU A 85 6.32 -7.65 -9.47
N ALA A 86 6.55 -7.96 -8.19
CA ALA A 86 7.45 -7.22 -7.33
C ALA A 86 8.51 -8.13 -6.72
N THR A 87 9.68 -7.57 -6.47
CA THR A 87 10.79 -8.27 -5.85
C THR A 87 11.09 -7.65 -4.48
N VAL A 88 11.31 -8.48 -3.47
CA VAL A 88 11.75 -8.02 -2.15
C VAL A 88 13.22 -7.61 -2.25
N LYS A 89 13.48 -6.30 -2.10
CA LYS A 89 14.84 -5.74 -2.15
C LYS A 89 15.53 -5.78 -0.81
N TYR A 90 14.82 -5.36 0.22
CA TYR A 90 15.29 -5.36 1.60
C TYR A 90 14.17 -5.86 2.50
N ILE A 91 14.55 -6.60 3.52
CA ILE A 91 13.64 -7.07 4.56
C ILE A 91 14.35 -7.04 5.92
N SER A 92 13.65 -6.56 6.92
CA SER A 92 14.08 -6.60 8.31
C SER A 92 12.92 -7.10 9.17
N ASN A 93 13.06 -8.33 9.66
CA ASN A 93 12.04 -8.93 10.52
C ASN A 93 12.04 -8.33 11.93
N ASP A 94 13.17 -7.81 12.40
CA ASP A 94 13.29 -7.22 13.75
C ASP A 94 12.43 -5.96 13.92
N VAL A 95 12.31 -5.17 12.86
CA VAL A 95 11.49 -3.93 12.85
C VAL A 95 10.24 -4.07 12.01
N ASP A 96 9.95 -5.25 11.48
CA ASP A 96 8.81 -5.56 10.62
C ASP A 96 8.69 -4.64 9.40
N LEU A 97 9.78 -4.38 8.70
CA LEU A 97 9.81 -3.55 7.50
C LEU A 97 10.38 -4.30 6.30
N ALA A 98 9.80 -4.05 5.13
CA ALA A 98 10.33 -4.52 3.86
C ALA A 98 10.21 -3.45 2.76
N ILE A 99 11.13 -3.50 1.80
CA ILE A 99 11.13 -2.65 0.61
C ILE A 99 11.03 -3.53 -0.61
N LEU A 100 10.05 -3.22 -1.48
CA LEU A 100 9.84 -3.90 -2.74
C LEU A 100 10.25 -3.00 -3.89
N GLU A 101 10.71 -3.63 -4.97
CA GLU A 101 10.94 -3.02 -6.28
C GLU A 101 10.02 -3.68 -7.31
N VAL A 102 9.48 -2.87 -8.24
CA VAL A 102 8.67 -3.34 -9.37
C VAL A 102 9.47 -3.10 -10.64
N ASN A 103 9.67 -4.16 -11.43
CA ASN A 103 10.48 -4.08 -12.65
C ASN A 103 9.81 -3.26 -13.76
N ASP A 104 8.48 -3.35 -13.86
CA ASP A 104 7.69 -2.58 -14.82
C ASP A 104 7.52 -1.14 -14.34
N LYS A 105 8.32 -0.22 -14.90
CA LYS A 105 8.26 1.20 -14.54
C LYS A 105 6.90 1.86 -14.84
N SER A 106 6.08 1.27 -15.70
CA SER A 106 4.74 1.76 -15.99
C SER A 106 3.83 1.71 -14.76
N PHE A 107 4.15 0.86 -13.79
CA PHE A 107 3.46 0.80 -12.49
C PHE A 107 3.43 2.15 -11.80
N PHE A 108 4.52 2.91 -11.84
CA PHE A 108 4.65 4.19 -11.14
C PHE A 108 4.06 5.38 -11.91
N ALA A 109 3.53 5.14 -13.13
CA ALA A 109 2.86 6.19 -13.88
C ALA A 109 1.61 6.69 -13.12
N ASN A 110 1.45 8.01 -13.02
CA ASN A 110 0.35 8.67 -12.31
C ASN A 110 0.26 8.36 -10.81
N THR A 111 1.36 7.94 -10.19
CA THR A 111 1.47 7.78 -8.74
C THR A 111 2.27 8.94 -8.14
N LYS A 112 2.02 9.23 -6.87
CA LYS A 112 2.79 10.21 -6.11
C LYS A 112 3.50 9.48 -4.96
N ALA A 113 4.82 9.55 -4.91
CA ALA A 113 5.57 9.00 -3.79
C ALA A 113 5.24 9.75 -2.50
N LEU A 114 5.05 9.01 -1.42
CA LEU A 114 4.94 9.58 -0.08
C LEU A 114 6.33 9.94 0.45
N GLU A 115 6.37 11.01 1.20
CA GLU A 115 7.58 11.44 1.89
C GLU A 115 7.59 10.85 3.30
N ILE A 116 8.74 10.28 3.67
CA ILE A 116 8.99 9.86 5.06
C ILE A 116 9.52 11.09 5.80
N THR A 117 8.89 11.45 6.90
CA THR A 117 9.28 12.60 7.72
C THR A 117 9.60 12.16 9.14
N GLU A 118 10.54 12.86 9.73
CA GLU A 118 10.88 12.75 11.18
C GLU A 118 10.19 13.85 12.00
N ASP A 119 9.61 14.85 11.35
CA ASP A 119 8.97 16.00 12.01
C ASP A 119 7.51 15.67 12.40
N VAL A 120 7.36 14.75 13.34
CA VAL A 120 6.08 14.33 13.89
C VAL A 120 5.99 14.71 15.37
N LYS A 121 4.90 15.39 15.76
CA LYS A 121 4.65 15.82 17.13
C LYS A 121 3.51 15.05 17.78
N ILE A 122 3.58 14.89 19.08
CA ILE A 122 2.48 14.33 19.86
C ILE A 122 1.23 15.21 19.69
N LYS A 123 0.09 14.58 19.37
CA LYS A 123 -1.22 15.18 19.06
C LYS A 123 -1.37 15.67 17.62
N ASP A 124 -0.44 15.42 16.72
CA ASP A 124 -0.69 15.65 15.30
C ASP A 124 -1.84 14.76 14.82
N SER A 125 -2.65 15.31 13.92
CA SER A 125 -3.72 14.54 13.29
C SER A 125 -3.12 13.57 12.27
N VAL A 126 -3.47 12.30 12.36
CA VAL A 126 -2.99 11.26 11.45
C VAL A 126 -4.17 10.57 10.75
N THR A 127 -3.92 10.08 9.54
CA THR A 127 -4.89 9.29 8.77
C THR A 127 -4.26 7.95 8.43
N ALA A 128 -4.91 6.85 8.80
CA ALA A 128 -4.51 5.52 8.38
C ALA A 128 -5.22 5.14 7.07
N ILE A 129 -4.47 4.56 6.13
CA ILE A 129 -4.97 4.08 4.84
C ILE A 129 -4.41 2.69 4.61
N GLY A 130 -5.28 1.72 4.26
CA GLY A 130 -4.87 0.35 3.96
C GLY A 130 -6.02 -0.52 3.47
#